data_da12cb6ac8b11c1b29d3c3a124f64d74
#
_entry.id   da12cb6ac8b11c1b29d3c3a124f64d74
#
_cell.length_a   1.000
_cell.length_b   1.000
_cell.length_c   1.000
_cell.angle_alpha   90.00
_cell.angle_beta   90.00
_cell.angle_gamma   90.00
#
_symmetry.space_group_name_H-M   'P 1'
#
loop_
_entity.id
_entity.type
_entity.pdbx_description
1 polymer ?
#
loop_
_entity_poly.entity_id
_entity_poly.type
_entity_poly.pdbx_seq_one_letter_code
_entity_poly.pdbx_strand_id
1 'polypeptide(L)'
;LECVKSAMGVTRLEIEALLSQGLPTTPMAGAYVRVTGGNFITAKPVGVVDGVDFQYTGAVRRIIADEIRADLEQENVVLISPMGFSPSGEIFNLGMEEVAAQVAMSLKAEKLIFLCDVPGITDGRGRLMTAVTADEVEKLLAGRRKLSEDLGLFLPWAVRAVRGGVNRVHLIGEEFDGALLLEFFTRE
;
A
#
# COMPACT_ATOMS: atom_id res chain seq x y z
N LEU A 1 16.20 9.45 -9.05
CA LEU A 1 15.37 10.04 -7.98
C LEU A 1 14.48 11.16 -8.50
N GLU A 2 14.94 12.10 -9.32
CA GLU A 2 14.13 13.24 -9.80
C GLU A 2 12.89 12.81 -10.59
N CYS A 3 13.01 11.82 -11.48
CA CYS A 3 11.86 11.27 -12.19
C CYS A 3 10.81 10.67 -11.21
N VAL A 4 11.26 9.99 -10.16
CA VAL A 4 10.36 9.42 -9.14
C VAL A 4 9.64 10.51 -8.37
N LYS A 5 10.34 11.55 -7.95
CA LYS A 5 9.73 12.72 -7.28
C LYS A 5 8.67 13.38 -8.16
N SER A 6 9.00 13.58 -9.44
CA SER A 6 8.07 14.18 -10.41
C SER A 6 6.82 13.30 -10.59
N ALA A 7 7.00 11.99 -10.80
CA ALA A 7 5.88 11.07 -10.94
C ALA A 7 5.00 11.04 -9.69
N MET A 8 5.60 10.93 -8.50
CA MET A 8 4.86 10.96 -7.24
C MET A 8 4.10 12.27 -7.02
N GLY A 9 4.69 13.42 -7.38
CA GLY A 9 4.03 14.71 -7.28
C GLY A 9 2.82 14.80 -8.21
N VAL A 10 2.94 14.35 -9.45
CA VAL A 10 1.84 14.34 -10.43
C VAL A 10 0.72 13.40 -9.95
N THR A 11 1.04 12.15 -9.66
CA THR A 11 0.05 11.15 -9.20
C THR A 11 -0.70 11.62 -7.96
N ARG A 12 0.02 12.23 -7.01
CA ARG A 12 -0.60 12.77 -5.79
C ARG A 12 -1.63 13.85 -6.12
N LEU A 13 -1.27 14.82 -6.96
CA LEU A 13 -2.16 15.91 -7.35
C LEU A 13 -3.38 15.41 -8.13
N GLU A 14 -3.20 14.40 -8.98
CA GLU A 14 -4.31 13.78 -9.70
C GLU A 14 -5.29 13.08 -8.74
N ILE A 15 -4.80 12.32 -7.76
CA ILE A 15 -5.64 11.69 -6.73
C ILE A 15 -6.36 12.75 -5.90
N GLU A 16 -5.66 13.79 -5.45
CA GLU A 16 -6.26 14.91 -4.70
C GLU A 16 -7.36 15.61 -5.52
N ALA A 17 -7.12 15.82 -6.81
CA ALA A 17 -8.11 16.42 -7.71
C ALA A 17 -9.35 15.53 -7.88
N LEU A 18 -9.18 14.21 -8.06
CA LEU A 18 -10.28 13.25 -8.15
C LEU A 18 -11.12 13.22 -6.87
N LEU A 19 -10.49 13.21 -5.71
CA LEU A 19 -11.16 13.21 -4.41
C LEU A 19 -11.82 14.55 -4.07
N SER A 20 -11.42 15.64 -4.76
CA SER A 20 -12.00 16.97 -4.60
C SER A 20 -13.24 17.20 -5.47
N GLN A 21 -13.66 16.22 -6.30
CA GLN A 21 -14.86 16.33 -7.11
C GLN A 21 -16.10 16.37 -6.22
N GLY A 22 -16.97 17.34 -6.45
CA GLY A 22 -18.20 17.51 -5.66
C GLY A 22 -19.40 17.97 -6.48
N LEU A 23 -19.23 18.10 -7.81
CA LEU A 23 -20.31 18.55 -8.71
C LEU A 23 -21.43 17.51 -8.78
N PRO A 24 -22.71 17.95 -8.88
CA PRO A 24 -23.86 17.04 -8.92
C PRO A 24 -23.83 16.00 -10.05
N THR A 25 -23.05 16.26 -11.10
CA THR A 25 -22.89 15.36 -12.26
C THR A 25 -21.72 14.39 -12.14
N THR A 26 -21.00 14.41 -11.02
CA THR A 26 -19.86 13.53 -10.77
C THR A 26 -20.23 12.38 -9.82
N PRO A 27 -19.49 11.25 -9.84
CA PRO A 27 -19.69 10.16 -8.87
C PRO A 27 -19.56 10.60 -7.40
N MET A 28 -18.85 11.70 -7.15
CA MET A 28 -18.63 12.28 -5.82
C MET A 28 -19.61 13.39 -5.46
N ALA A 29 -20.79 13.42 -6.11
CA ALA A 29 -21.81 14.46 -5.89
C ALA A 29 -22.21 14.56 -4.39
N GLY A 30 -21.97 15.75 -3.80
CA GLY A 30 -22.26 16.02 -2.40
C GLY A 30 -21.26 15.42 -1.40
N ALA A 31 -20.24 14.71 -1.85
CA ALA A 31 -19.16 14.26 -0.99
C ALA A 31 -18.20 15.41 -0.68
N TYR A 32 -17.75 15.46 0.57
CA TYR A 32 -16.68 16.37 0.99
C TYR A 32 -15.54 15.55 1.56
N VAL A 33 -14.52 15.33 0.74
CA VAL A 33 -13.35 14.55 1.14
C VAL A 33 -12.16 15.50 1.30
N ARG A 34 -11.64 15.56 2.51
CA ARG A 34 -10.40 16.30 2.77
C ARG A 34 -9.23 15.32 2.69
N VAL A 35 -8.20 15.69 1.93
CA VAL A 35 -6.98 14.89 1.76
C VAL A 35 -5.84 15.59 2.45
N THR A 36 -5.09 14.85 3.27
CA THR A 36 -3.85 15.33 3.91
C THR A 36 -2.70 14.42 3.50
N GLY A 37 -1.49 14.90 3.66
CA GLY A 37 -0.29 14.13 3.46
C GLY A 37 0.92 14.84 4.05
N GLY A 38 1.99 14.09 4.35
CA GLY A 38 3.14 14.67 5.02
C GLY A 38 4.36 13.73 5.04
N ASN A 39 5.34 14.11 5.82
CA ASN A 39 6.59 13.38 6.02
C ASN A 39 6.48 12.29 7.11
N PHE A 40 5.44 11.47 7.04
CA PHE A 40 5.12 10.46 8.05
C PHE A 40 6.12 9.29 8.12
N ILE A 41 7.05 9.17 7.14
CA ILE A 41 7.95 8.04 7.02
C ILE A 41 9.40 8.48 7.20
N THR A 42 10.04 8.01 8.26
CA THR A 42 11.50 8.06 8.36
C THR A 42 12.08 6.86 7.63
N ALA A 43 13.02 7.14 6.71
CA ALA A 43 13.69 6.14 5.90
C ALA A 43 15.18 5.98 6.27
N LYS A 44 15.74 4.87 5.84
CA LYS A 44 17.18 4.61 5.82
C LYS A 44 17.57 4.10 4.43
N PRO A 45 18.81 4.35 3.95
CA PRO A 45 19.26 3.78 2.68
C PRO A 45 19.30 2.25 2.75
N VAL A 46 19.03 1.58 1.63
CA VAL A 46 19.34 0.16 1.45
C VAL A 46 20.86 -0.03 1.42
N GLY A 47 21.59 0.91 0.82
CA GLY A 47 23.02 0.88 0.71
C GLY A 47 23.51 -0.09 -0.37
N VAL A 48 24.68 -0.72 -0.12
CA VAL A 48 25.28 -1.69 -1.04
C VAL A 48 24.87 -3.10 -0.61
N VAL A 49 24.24 -3.83 -1.53
CA VAL A 49 23.85 -5.25 -1.33
C VAL A 49 24.45 -6.06 -2.48
N ASP A 50 25.15 -7.13 -2.17
CA ASP A 50 25.83 -8.01 -3.13
C ASP A 50 26.69 -7.25 -4.16
N GLY A 51 27.34 -6.16 -3.72
CA GLY A 51 28.21 -5.32 -4.55
C GLY A 51 27.47 -4.31 -5.43
N VAL A 52 26.14 -4.24 -5.36
CA VAL A 52 25.32 -3.26 -6.08
C VAL A 52 24.92 -2.12 -5.12
N ASP A 53 25.24 -0.89 -5.52
CA ASP A 53 24.82 0.31 -4.79
C ASP A 53 23.39 0.69 -5.20
N PHE A 54 22.44 0.60 -4.24
CA PHE A 54 21.04 0.95 -4.44
C PHE A 54 20.77 2.46 -4.34
N GLN A 55 21.77 3.29 -4.13
CA GLN A 55 21.70 4.74 -4.14
C GLN A 55 20.55 5.31 -3.30
N TYR A 56 19.55 5.89 -3.97
CA TYR A 56 18.38 6.51 -3.36
C TYR A 56 17.22 5.54 -3.04
N THR A 57 17.43 4.24 -3.18
CA THR A 57 16.48 3.24 -2.71
C THR A 57 16.63 3.11 -1.20
N GLY A 58 15.52 3.25 -0.52
CA GLY A 58 15.45 3.17 0.93
C GLY A 58 14.56 2.05 1.43
N ALA A 59 14.58 1.85 2.73
CA ALA A 59 13.65 1.01 3.47
C ALA A 59 13.01 1.83 4.58
N VAL A 60 11.82 1.45 5.00
CA VAL A 60 11.12 2.11 6.12
C VAL A 60 11.91 1.87 7.40
N ARG A 61 12.28 2.94 8.08
CA ARG A 61 12.89 2.89 9.41
C ARG A 61 11.86 3.04 10.51
N ARG A 62 10.89 3.95 10.31
CA ARG A 62 9.85 4.25 11.29
C ARG A 62 8.68 4.93 10.60
N ILE A 63 7.46 4.58 11.03
CA ILE A 63 6.22 5.29 10.72
C ILE A 63 5.86 6.21 11.89
N ILE A 64 5.51 7.46 11.62
CA ILE A 64 5.04 8.43 12.63
C ILE A 64 3.53 8.25 12.77
N ALA A 65 3.12 7.16 13.39
CA ALA A 65 1.74 6.70 13.43
C ALA A 65 0.79 7.68 14.16
N ASP A 66 1.29 8.39 15.15
CA ASP A 66 0.46 9.30 15.96
C ASP A 66 0.00 10.52 15.15
N GLU A 67 0.84 11.04 14.25
CA GLU A 67 0.46 12.12 13.32
C GLU A 67 -0.57 11.63 12.30
N ILE A 68 -0.38 10.42 11.75
CA ILE A 68 -1.37 9.83 10.84
C ILE A 68 -2.72 9.63 11.55
N ARG A 69 -2.72 9.15 12.80
CA ARG A 69 -3.96 9.01 13.59
C ARG A 69 -4.64 10.35 13.82
N ALA A 70 -3.88 11.38 14.15
CA ALA A 70 -4.44 12.71 14.37
C ALA A 70 -5.16 13.25 13.14
N ASP A 71 -4.61 13.01 11.94
CA ASP A 71 -5.27 13.37 10.68
C ASP A 71 -6.54 12.53 10.42
N LEU A 72 -6.48 11.21 10.69
CA LEU A 72 -7.62 10.31 10.53
C LEU A 72 -8.76 10.64 11.51
N GLU A 73 -8.45 11.04 12.75
CA GLU A 73 -9.42 11.47 13.76
C GLU A 73 -10.16 12.77 13.35
N GLN A 74 -9.59 13.54 12.43
CA GLN A 74 -10.23 14.70 11.81
C GLN A 74 -11.04 14.32 10.56
N GLU A 75 -11.31 13.03 10.35
CA GLU A 75 -12.04 12.50 9.19
C GLU A 75 -11.35 12.79 7.84
N ASN A 76 -10.03 12.98 7.85
CA ASN A 76 -9.25 13.18 6.64
C ASN A 76 -8.89 11.83 6.00
N VAL A 77 -8.78 11.83 4.68
CA VAL A 77 -8.05 10.77 3.94
C VAL A 77 -6.56 11.10 3.98
N VAL A 78 -5.75 10.21 4.50
CA VAL A 78 -4.29 10.41 4.55
C VAL A 78 -3.64 9.77 3.34
N LEU A 79 -3.16 10.59 2.41
CA LEU A 79 -2.51 10.14 1.18
C LEU A 79 -0.99 10.06 1.41
N ILE A 80 -0.44 8.85 1.39
CA ILE A 80 0.96 8.58 1.67
C ILE A 80 1.66 8.11 0.39
N SER A 81 2.65 8.88 -0.06
CA SER A 81 3.52 8.47 -1.16
C SER A 81 4.60 7.50 -0.65
N PRO A 82 5.09 6.56 -1.49
CA PRO A 82 6.19 5.65 -1.12
C PRO A 82 7.55 6.37 -1.15
N MET A 83 7.62 7.47 -0.44
CA MET A 83 8.81 8.29 -0.25
C MET A 83 9.09 8.44 1.25
N GLY A 84 10.36 8.33 1.62
CA GLY A 84 10.75 8.50 3.02
C GLY A 84 11.91 9.49 3.14
N PHE A 85 12.08 9.99 4.35
CA PHE A 85 13.05 11.04 4.65
C PHE A 85 14.04 10.57 5.72
N SER A 86 15.34 10.83 5.52
CA SER A 86 16.31 10.65 6.60
C SER A 86 16.27 11.83 7.57
N PRO A 87 16.80 11.68 8.80
CA PRO A 87 16.97 12.80 9.71
C PRO A 87 17.89 13.92 9.17
N SER A 88 18.75 13.61 8.20
CA SER A 88 19.60 14.58 7.49
C SER A 88 18.90 15.29 6.32
N GLY A 89 17.63 14.96 6.04
CA GLY A 89 16.84 15.60 4.99
C GLY A 89 17.00 14.95 3.61
N GLU A 90 17.62 13.79 3.52
CA GLU A 90 17.72 13.03 2.26
C GLU A 90 16.38 12.36 1.96
N ILE A 91 16.08 12.23 0.67
CA ILE A 91 14.84 11.63 0.17
C ILE A 91 15.16 10.25 -0.43
N PHE A 92 14.38 9.25 -0.04
CA PHE A 92 14.51 7.87 -0.52
C PHE A 92 13.22 7.40 -1.19
N ASN A 93 13.37 6.65 -2.29
CA ASN A 93 12.30 5.89 -2.91
C ASN A 93 12.12 4.58 -2.13
N LEU A 94 10.90 4.27 -1.72
CA LEU A 94 10.54 3.09 -0.93
C LEU A 94 9.66 2.15 -1.76
N GLY A 95 9.64 0.87 -1.39
CA GLY A 95 8.62 -0.05 -1.90
C GLY A 95 7.24 0.35 -1.36
N MET A 96 6.25 0.50 -2.25
CA MET A 96 4.91 0.88 -1.82
C MET A 96 4.25 -0.22 -0.97
N GLU A 97 4.53 -1.47 -1.27
CA GLU A 97 4.06 -2.65 -0.54
C GLU A 97 4.62 -2.68 0.89
N GLU A 98 5.90 -2.32 1.06
CA GLU A 98 6.52 -2.14 2.37
C GLU A 98 5.85 -1.02 3.14
N VAL A 99 5.70 0.15 2.52
CA VAL A 99 5.08 1.32 3.14
C VAL A 99 3.65 1.00 3.58
N ALA A 100 2.83 0.41 2.70
CA ALA A 100 1.45 0.06 3.02
C ALA A 100 1.36 -0.92 4.20
N ALA A 101 2.17 -1.97 4.20
CA ALA A 101 2.20 -2.95 5.28
C ALA A 101 2.68 -2.34 6.60
N GLN A 102 3.76 -1.54 6.58
CA GLN A 102 4.31 -0.89 7.78
C GLN A 102 3.34 0.14 8.37
N VAL A 103 2.65 0.91 7.54
CA VAL A 103 1.60 1.84 7.98
C VAL A 103 0.44 1.06 8.60
N ALA A 104 -0.06 0.02 7.93
CA ALA A 104 -1.16 -0.80 8.42
C ALA A 104 -0.83 -1.44 9.79
N MET A 105 0.37 -2.00 9.96
CA MET A 105 0.82 -2.55 11.24
C MET A 105 0.94 -1.48 12.33
N SER A 106 1.52 -0.31 12.00
CA SER A 106 1.73 0.78 12.97
C SER A 106 0.43 1.40 13.46
N LEU A 107 -0.59 1.44 12.60
CA LEU A 107 -1.94 1.91 12.92
C LEU A 107 -2.81 0.81 13.55
N LYS A 108 -2.40 -0.45 13.51
CA LYS A 108 -3.23 -1.63 13.80
C LYS A 108 -4.49 -1.62 12.95
N ALA A 109 -4.32 -1.42 11.65
CA ALA A 109 -5.42 -1.35 10.72
C ALA A 109 -6.23 -2.65 10.73
N GLU A 110 -7.54 -2.53 10.58
CA GLU A 110 -8.42 -3.69 10.48
C GLU A 110 -8.24 -4.42 9.16
N LYS A 111 -8.09 -3.66 8.07
CA LYS A 111 -7.86 -4.18 6.72
C LYS A 111 -6.67 -3.50 6.04
N LEU A 112 -5.91 -4.27 5.29
CA LEU A 112 -4.96 -3.80 4.28
C LEU A 112 -5.41 -4.32 2.92
N ILE A 113 -5.49 -3.46 1.93
CA ILE A 113 -5.92 -3.82 0.58
C ILE A 113 -4.79 -3.50 -0.38
N PHE A 114 -4.39 -4.49 -1.19
CA PHE A 114 -3.53 -4.30 -2.34
C PHE A 114 -4.35 -4.41 -3.62
N LEU A 115 -4.25 -3.42 -4.50
CA LEU A 115 -4.75 -3.49 -5.86
C LEU A 115 -3.69 -4.15 -6.73
N CYS A 116 -4.07 -5.19 -7.44
CA CYS A 116 -3.17 -6.09 -8.18
C CYS A 116 -3.55 -6.16 -9.65
N ASP A 117 -2.57 -6.50 -10.50
CA ASP A 117 -2.76 -6.83 -11.92
C ASP A 117 -3.50 -8.16 -12.15
N VAL A 118 -3.72 -8.93 -11.10
CA VAL A 118 -4.41 -10.22 -11.14
C VAL A 118 -5.52 -10.26 -10.10
N PRO A 119 -6.59 -11.08 -10.32
CA PRO A 119 -7.73 -11.12 -9.41
C PRO A 119 -7.41 -11.72 -8.04
N GLY A 120 -6.20 -12.22 -7.81
CA GLY A 120 -5.75 -12.79 -6.55
C GLY A 120 -5.00 -14.11 -6.70
N ILE A 121 -4.91 -14.86 -5.60
CA ILE A 121 -4.21 -16.15 -5.56
C ILE A 121 -5.09 -17.23 -6.19
N THR A 122 -4.53 -18.04 -7.08
CA THR A 122 -5.23 -19.19 -7.67
C THR A 122 -4.68 -20.52 -7.15
N ASP A 123 -5.49 -21.57 -7.12
CA ASP A 123 -5.04 -22.94 -6.81
C ASP A 123 -4.26 -23.55 -7.99
N GLY A 124 -3.80 -24.81 -7.81
CA GLY A 124 -3.09 -25.55 -8.86
C GLY A 124 -3.93 -25.86 -10.12
N ARG A 125 -5.25 -25.60 -10.09
CA ARG A 125 -6.20 -25.76 -11.19
C ARG A 125 -6.63 -24.44 -11.79
N GLY A 126 -6.04 -23.33 -11.36
CA GLY A 126 -6.36 -21.97 -11.83
C GLY A 126 -7.63 -21.36 -11.23
N ARG A 127 -8.22 -21.94 -10.18
CA ARG A 127 -9.40 -21.39 -9.52
C ARG A 127 -8.97 -20.41 -8.44
N LEU A 128 -9.65 -19.27 -8.37
CA LEU A 128 -9.41 -18.24 -7.36
C LEU A 128 -9.64 -18.81 -5.94
N MET A 129 -8.69 -18.56 -5.06
CA MET A 129 -8.77 -18.88 -3.64
C MET A 129 -9.32 -17.64 -2.91
N THR A 130 -10.54 -17.75 -2.40
CA THR A 130 -11.23 -16.61 -1.73
C THR A 130 -10.69 -16.32 -0.34
N ALA A 131 -10.11 -17.31 0.32
CA ALA A 131 -9.47 -17.14 1.62
C ALA A 131 -8.27 -18.09 1.74
N VAL A 132 -7.17 -17.57 2.27
CA VAL A 132 -5.94 -18.31 2.54
C VAL A 132 -5.33 -17.84 3.85
N THR A 133 -4.71 -18.74 4.58
CA THR A 133 -3.99 -18.43 5.81
C THR A 133 -2.55 -17.93 5.50
N ALA A 134 -1.96 -17.19 6.43
CA ALA A 134 -0.56 -16.76 6.31
C ALA A 134 0.40 -17.96 6.11
N ASP A 135 0.15 -19.07 6.79
CA ASP A 135 0.96 -20.30 6.67
C ASP A 135 0.86 -20.94 5.27
N GLU A 136 -0.32 -20.90 4.65
CA GLU A 136 -0.51 -21.37 3.28
C GLU A 136 0.21 -20.47 2.27
N VAL A 137 0.16 -19.16 2.48
CA VAL A 137 0.90 -18.18 1.65
C VAL A 137 2.40 -18.39 1.78
N GLU A 138 2.93 -18.60 3.00
CA GLU A 138 4.35 -18.90 3.22
C GLU A 138 4.79 -20.16 2.47
N LYS A 139 3.96 -21.23 2.50
CA LYS A 139 4.22 -22.45 1.73
C LYS A 139 4.19 -22.21 0.22
N LEU A 140 3.27 -21.36 -0.24
CA LEU A 140 3.18 -20.94 -1.64
C LEU A 140 4.45 -20.20 -2.08
N LEU A 141 4.94 -19.26 -1.26
CA LEU A 141 6.16 -18.49 -1.51
C LEU A 141 7.42 -19.38 -1.50
N ALA A 142 7.48 -20.38 -0.63
CA ALA A 142 8.57 -21.36 -0.58
C ALA A 142 8.53 -22.37 -1.74
N GLY A 143 7.41 -22.47 -2.43
CA GLY A 143 7.21 -23.39 -3.55
C GLY A 143 7.92 -22.93 -4.83
N ARG A 144 7.96 -23.85 -5.83
CA ARG A 144 8.55 -23.56 -7.15
C ARG A 144 7.54 -22.94 -8.14
N ARG A 145 6.33 -22.61 -7.69
CA ARG A 145 5.31 -22.03 -8.55
C ARG A 145 5.70 -20.61 -8.94
N LYS A 146 5.65 -20.30 -10.24
CA LYS A 146 5.85 -18.95 -10.73
C LYS A 146 4.60 -18.12 -10.36
N LEU A 147 4.78 -17.10 -9.56
CA LEU A 147 3.77 -16.09 -9.24
C LEU A 147 3.82 -14.96 -10.27
N SER A 148 2.75 -14.17 -10.39
CA SER A 148 2.81 -12.89 -11.09
C SER A 148 3.78 -11.95 -10.34
N GLU A 149 4.19 -10.88 -11.01
CA GLU A 149 5.11 -9.90 -10.43
C GLU A 149 4.49 -9.29 -9.17
N ASP A 150 3.25 -8.83 -9.25
CA ASP A 150 2.52 -8.25 -8.13
C ASP A 150 2.37 -9.21 -6.96
N LEU A 151 1.96 -10.46 -7.20
CA LEU A 151 1.86 -11.43 -6.12
C LEU A 151 3.22 -11.72 -5.47
N GLY A 152 4.29 -11.70 -6.26
CA GLY A 152 5.66 -11.84 -5.75
C GLY A 152 6.08 -10.70 -4.82
N LEU A 153 5.61 -9.48 -5.10
CA LEU A 153 5.87 -8.28 -4.30
C LEU A 153 4.94 -8.19 -3.07
N PHE A 154 3.64 -8.40 -3.26
CA PHE A 154 2.65 -8.13 -2.19
C PHE A 154 2.54 -9.24 -1.16
N LEU A 155 2.63 -10.51 -1.55
CA LEU A 155 2.40 -11.63 -0.62
C LEU A 155 3.37 -11.67 0.56
N PRO A 156 4.69 -11.43 0.40
CA PRO A 156 5.60 -11.36 1.55
C PRO A 156 5.20 -10.29 2.56
N TRP A 157 4.73 -9.13 2.09
CA TRP A 157 4.28 -8.05 2.93
C TRP A 157 2.89 -8.29 3.51
N ALA A 158 2.00 -8.95 2.78
CA ALA A 158 0.71 -9.41 3.29
C ALA A 158 0.88 -10.33 4.50
N VAL A 159 1.77 -11.33 4.39
CA VAL A 159 2.10 -12.24 5.51
C VAL A 159 2.66 -11.44 6.70
N ARG A 160 3.61 -10.54 6.45
CA ARG A 160 4.18 -9.71 7.52
C ARG A 160 3.13 -8.84 8.20
N ALA A 161 2.21 -8.26 7.43
CA ALA A 161 1.13 -7.43 7.96
C ALA A 161 0.20 -8.23 8.87
N VAL A 162 -0.24 -9.42 8.46
CA VAL A 162 -1.06 -10.32 9.29
C VAL A 162 -0.32 -10.74 10.56
N ARG A 163 0.95 -11.17 10.43
CA ARG A 163 1.79 -11.52 11.59
C ARG A 163 2.05 -10.33 12.52
N GLY A 164 2.06 -9.11 11.97
CA GLY A 164 2.20 -7.85 12.69
C GLY A 164 0.92 -7.30 13.31
N GLY A 165 -0.21 -8.04 13.19
CA GLY A 165 -1.46 -7.72 13.89
C GLY A 165 -2.53 -7.01 13.03
N VAL A 166 -2.36 -6.93 11.72
CA VAL A 166 -3.44 -6.55 10.79
C VAL A 166 -4.40 -7.72 10.69
N ASN A 167 -5.71 -7.48 10.89
CA ASN A 167 -6.68 -8.57 10.94
C ASN A 167 -6.85 -9.27 9.61
N ARG A 168 -6.90 -8.52 8.51
CA ARG A 168 -7.12 -9.06 7.16
C ARG A 168 -6.29 -8.31 6.12
N VAL A 169 -5.80 -9.05 5.14
CA VAL A 169 -5.18 -8.47 3.93
C VAL A 169 -5.95 -8.98 2.72
N HIS A 170 -6.39 -8.07 1.87
CA HIS A 170 -7.14 -8.36 0.66
C HIS A 170 -6.30 -8.05 -0.57
N LEU A 171 -6.36 -8.92 -1.55
CA LEU A 171 -5.79 -8.74 -2.88
C LEU A 171 -6.96 -8.57 -3.85
N ILE A 172 -7.07 -7.43 -4.48
CA ILE A 172 -8.19 -7.07 -5.35
C ILE A 172 -7.65 -6.77 -6.74
N GLY A 173 -8.23 -7.39 -7.78
CA GLY A 173 -7.89 -7.09 -9.15
C GLY A 173 -8.35 -5.68 -9.55
N GLU A 174 -7.48 -4.91 -10.17
CA GLU A 174 -7.75 -3.52 -10.59
C GLU A 174 -8.76 -3.43 -11.75
N GLU A 175 -8.99 -4.53 -12.47
CA GLU A 175 -9.88 -4.57 -13.64
C GLU A 175 -11.38 -4.40 -13.32
N PHE A 176 -11.76 -4.50 -12.04
CA PHE A 176 -13.16 -4.42 -11.63
C PHE A 176 -13.50 -3.05 -11.04
N ASP A 177 -14.22 -2.24 -11.81
CA ASP A 177 -14.77 -0.98 -11.34
C ASP A 177 -15.63 -1.19 -10.08
N GLY A 178 -15.31 -0.42 -9.03
CA GLY A 178 -16.03 -0.50 -7.75
C GLY A 178 -15.63 -1.67 -6.85
N ALA A 179 -14.67 -2.53 -7.22
CA ALA A 179 -14.22 -3.65 -6.39
C ALA A 179 -13.76 -3.19 -4.99
N LEU A 180 -13.05 -2.06 -4.93
CA LEU A 180 -12.63 -1.46 -3.67
C LEU A 180 -13.84 -1.05 -2.79
N LEU A 181 -14.87 -0.44 -3.39
CA LEU A 181 -16.09 -0.05 -2.67
C LEU A 181 -16.87 -1.28 -2.20
N LEU A 182 -16.97 -2.32 -3.02
CA LEU A 182 -17.58 -3.58 -2.62
C LEU A 182 -16.90 -4.15 -1.39
N GLU A 183 -15.57 -4.18 -1.36
CA GLU A 183 -14.79 -4.69 -0.23
C GLU A 183 -15.00 -3.89 1.07
N PHE A 184 -15.25 -2.57 0.97
CA PHE A 184 -15.55 -1.76 2.14
C PHE A 184 -16.96 -1.98 2.68
N PHE A 185 -17.94 -2.26 1.82
CA PHE A 185 -19.36 -2.31 2.17
C PHE A 185 -19.93 -3.72 2.28
N THR A 186 -19.21 -4.75 1.82
CA THR A 186 -19.62 -6.14 2.03
C THR A 186 -19.03 -6.68 3.34
N ARG A 187 -19.87 -7.36 4.11
CA ARG A 187 -19.45 -8.14 5.28
C ARG A 187 -19.21 -9.58 4.79
N GLU A 188 -17.98 -9.91 4.46
CA GLU A 188 -17.55 -11.31 4.43
C GLU A 188 -16.50 -11.57 5.49
#